data_c5d364ef8938c6b2a915955f25f8aa53
#
_entry.id   c5d364ef8938c6b2a915955f25f8aa53
#
_cell.length_a   1.000
_cell.length_b   1.000
_cell.length_c   1.000
_cell.angle_alpha   90.00
_cell.angle_beta   90.00
_cell.angle_gamma   90.00
#
_symmetry.space_group_name_H-M   'P 1'
#
loop_
_entity.id
_entity.type
_entity.pdbx_description
1 polymer ?
#
loop_
_entity_poly.entity_id
_entity_poly.type
_entity_poly.pdbx_seq_one_letter_code
_entity_poly.pdbx_strand_id
1 'polypeptide(L)' 'MMKKLKLHCEGETREDLLLAMEEATRLVRDGFGSGFDRNEEGNFHFEIKEAA' A
#
# COMPACT_ATOMS: atom_id res chain seq x y z
N MET A 1 6.57 -14.19 16.30
CA MET A 1 5.43 -13.35 16.01
C MET A 1 5.35 -13.03 14.53
N MET A 2 4.16 -13.09 13.99
CA MET A 2 3.95 -12.80 12.56
C MET A 2 3.30 -11.44 12.39
N LYS A 3 3.63 -10.80 11.28
CA LYS A 3 2.97 -9.57 10.88
C LYS A 3 2.15 -9.83 9.63
N LYS A 4 1.03 -9.14 9.52
CA LYS A 4 0.17 -9.25 8.36
C LYS A 4 0.08 -7.90 7.68
N LEU A 5 0.15 -7.92 6.37
CA LEU A 5 -0.02 -6.73 5.55
C LEU A 5 -1.28 -6.86 4.74
N LYS A 6 -2.14 -5.85 4.85
CA LYS A 6 -3.28 -5.72 3.96
C LYS A 6 -3.01 -4.56 3.04
N LEU A 7 -3.09 -4.78 1.77
CA LEU A 7 -2.84 -3.76 0.76
C LEU A 7 -3.98 -3.75 -0.24
N HIS A 8 -4.53 -2.58 -0.45
CA HIS A 8 -5.55 -2.35 -1.45
C HIS A 8 -5.07 -1.29 -2.40
N CYS A 9 -5.11 -1.56 -3.69
CA CYS A 9 -4.71 -0.61 -4.72
C CYS A 9 -5.79 -0.53 -5.77
N GLU A 10 -6.01 0.66 -6.29
CA GLU A 10 -6.89 0.88 -7.42
C GLU A 10 -6.19 1.78 -8.41
N GLY A 11 -6.42 1.55 -9.67
CA GLY A 11 -5.85 2.36 -10.72
C GLY A 11 -6.59 2.13 -12.02
N GLU A 12 -6.49 3.08 -12.94
CA GLU A 12 -7.16 2.97 -14.22
C GLU A 12 -6.48 1.99 -15.15
N THR A 13 -5.17 1.84 -14.99
CA THR A 13 -4.39 0.92 -15.81
C THR A 13 -3.55 0.04 -14.93
N ARG A 14 -2.99 -1.00 -15.52
CA ARG A 14 -2.07 -1.88 -14.80
C ARG A 14 -0.85 -1.11 -14.30
N GLU A 15 -0.39 -0.17 -15.10
CA GLU A 15 0.75 0.66 -14.72
C GLU A 15 0.44 1.53 -13.50
N ASP A 16 -0.77 2.07 -13.45
CA ASP A 16 -1.18 2.84 -12.29
C ASP A 16 -1.21 1.99 -11.03
N LEU A 17 -1.64 0.74 -11.16
CA LEU A 17 -1.62 -0.20 -10.05
C LEU A 17 -0.19 -0.44 -9.56
N LEU A 18 0.74 -0.62 -10.50
CA LEU A 18 2.14 -0.84 -10.14
C LEU A 18 2.72 0.36 -9.40
N LEU A 19 2.40 1.56 -9.87
CA LEU A 19 2.88 2.77 -9.20
C LEU A 19 2.34 2.87 -7.78
N ALA A 20 1.07 2.56 -7.59
CA ALA A 20 0.47 2.56 -6.26
C ALA A 20 1.16 1.55 -5.35
N MET A 21 1.43 0.36 -5.86
CA MET A 21 2.11 -0.68 -5.09
C MET A 21 3.53 -0.25 -4.72
N GLU A 22 4.23 0.40 -5.63
CA GLU A 22 5.59 0.85 -5.36
C GLU A 22 5.62 1.90 -4.26
N GLU A 23 4.67 2.83 -4.29
CA GLU A 23 4.56 3.83 -3.24
C GLU A 23 4.27 3.19 -1.89
N ALA A 24 3.33 2.26 -1.85
CA ALA A 24 3.00 1.57 -0.62
C ALA A 24 4.21 0.79 -0.11
N THR A 25 4.92 0.12 -1.00
CA THR A 25 6.12 -0.64 -0.64
C THR A 25 7.17 0.27 -0.02
N ARG A 26 7.35 1.44 -0.57
CA ARG A 26 8.33 2.39 -0.04
C ARG A 26 7.97 2.83 1.37
N LEU A 27 6.69 3.10 1.60
CA LEU A 27 6.24 3.49 2.93
C LEU A 27 6.44 2.38 3.94
N VAL A 28 6.13 1.14 3.56
CA VAL A 28 6.36 -0.01 4.42
C VAL A 28 7.85 -0.14 4.74
N ARG A 29 8.70 0.04 3.73
CA ARG A 29 10.14 -0.04 3.90
C ARG A 29 10.66 1.03 4.88
N ASP A 30 10.04 2.21 4.84
CA ASP A 30 10.43 3.31 5.70
C ASP A 30 9.90 3.19 7.13
N GLY A 31 9.15 2.14 7.41
CA GLY A 31 8.70 1.86 8.77
C GLY A 31 7.28 2.27 9.09
N PHE A 32 6.51 2.68 8.10
CA PHE A 32 5.13 3.07 8.34
C PHE A 32 4.25 1.83 8.56
N GLY A 33 3.43 1.88 9.59
CA GLY A 33 2.51 0.78 9.89
C GLY A 33 1.19 0.87 9.15
N SER A 34 0.92 2.00 8.53
CA SER A 34 -0.28 2.19 7.70
C SER A 34 -0.05 3.40 6.82
N GLY A 35 -0.83 3.50 5.77
CA GLY A 35 -0.75 4.65 4.90
C GLY A 35 -1.79 4.59 3.80
N PHE A 36 -2.00 5.71 3.17
CA PHE A 36 -2.89 5.79 2.03
C PHE A 36 -2.50 6.99 1.18
N ASP A 37 -2.87 6.92 -0.08
CA ASP A 37 -2.70 8.04 -0.98
C ASP A 37 -3.77 7.94 -2.05
N ARG A 38 -4.15 9.08 -2.58
CA ARG A 38 -5.17 9.15 -3.61
C ARG A 38 -4.79 10.24 -4.60
N ASN A 39 -4.85 9.91 -5.88
CA ASN A 39 -4.66 10.89 -6.93
C ASN A 39 -5.65 10.58 -8.05
N GLU A 40 -5.58 11.34 -9.14
CA GLU A 40 -6.54 11.18 -10.24
C GLU A 40 -6.44 9.84 -10.94
N GLU A 41 -5.29 9.19 -10.88
CA GLU A 41 -5.04 7.97 -11.62
C GLU A 41 -5.24 6.72 -10.79
N GLY A 42 -5.26 6.85 -9.47
CA GLY A 42 -5.44 5.69 -8.62
C GLY A 42 -5.28 6.01 -7.15
N ASN A 43 -5.27 4.96 -6.36
CA ASN A 43 -5.10 5.13 -4.92
C ASN A 43 -4.56 3.84 -4.32
N PHE A 44 -4.06 3.97 -3.09
CA PHE A 44 -3.70 2.78 -2.32
C PHE A 44 -4.00 3.03 -0.86
N HIS A 45 -4.12 1.92 -0.15
CA HIS A 45 -4.32 1.94 1.28
C HIS A 45 -3.68 0.66 1.82
N PHE A 46 -2.91 0.77 2.87
CA PHE A 46 -2.32 -0.41 3.48
C PHE A 46 -2.34 -0.31 4.99
N GLU A 47 -2.24 -1.47 5.60
CA GLU A 47 -2.26 -1.58 7.05
C GLU A 47 -1.43 -2.79 7.45
N ILE A 48 -0.57 -2.61 8.45
CA ILE A 48 0.22 -3.71 8.99
C ILE A 48 -0.28 -3.99 10.40
N LYS A 49 -0.56 -5.25 10.67
CA LYS A 49 -1.01 -5.70 11.99
C LYS A 49 -0.11 -6.81 12.50
N GLU A 50 0.05 -6.87 13.79
CA GLU A 50 0.72 -7.99 14.41
C GLU A 50 -0.30 -9.09 14.65
N ALA A 51 0.05 -10.29 14.20
CA ALA A 51 -0.78 -11.46 14.46
C ALA A 51 -0.12 -12.24 15.58
N ALA A 52 -0.89 -12.49 16.60
CA ALA A 52 -0.41 -13.25 17.74
C ALA A 52 -0.18 -14.71 17.37
#